data_f1a27dadfea96c13d6337e16e4080297
#
_entry.id   f1a27dadfea96c13d6337e16e4080297
#
_cell.length_a   1.000
_cell.length_b   1.000
_cell.length_c   1.000
_cell.angle_alpha   90.00
_cell.angle_beta   90.00
_cell.angle_gamma   90.00
#
_symmetry.space_group_name_H-M   'P 1'
#
loop_
_entity.id
_entity.type
_entity.pdbx_description
1 polymer ?
#
loop_
_entity_poly.entity_id
_entity_poly.type
_entity_poly.pdbx_seq_one_letter_code
_entity_poly.pdbx_strand_id
1 'polypeptide(L)'
;MKKKIKILRIIDTLDKIYGGPSNTIIDSSKILSKKGFRVDILTHDHDYGDTKVNNNIKIFNKGPNFTNYFLNIKITLWLLKNRHKYDFFIIHGIWKFKTLLARFLLKGRYFVFTHGMLDPYFGTEFFKNLKKNIFWLLIEKKNLTNSNTILLTSNNEKKSLDQTYVNTSGIKKTVISYGIKRTEFSKKISLKIFYKKFPELHKKKFVLFLGRFHKKKGCEVLL
;
A
#
# COMPACT_ATOMS: atom_id res chain seq x y z
N MET A 1 16.47 23.87 -17.39
CA MET A 1 16.27 22.52 -16.74
C MET A 1 14.79 22.33 -16.43
N LYS A 2 14.15 21.26 -16.91
CA LYS A 2 12.75 20.95 -16.55
C LYS A 2 12.65 20.69 -15.04
N LYS A 3 11.71 21.33 -14.37
CA LYS A 3 11.42 21.13 -12.93
C LYS A 3 11.08 19.67 -12.68
N LYS A 4 11.82 18.99 -11.80
CA LYS A 4 11.53 17.60 -11.44
C LYS A 4 10.22 17.54 -10.64
N ILE A 5 9.31 16.67 -11.06
CA ILE A 5 8.09 16.38 -10.31
C ILE A 5 8.45 15.70 -8.98
N LYS A 6 7.86 16.20 -7.89
CA LYS A 6 8.09 15.72 -6.52
C LYS A 6 6.86 14.99 -6.01
N ILE A 7 7.03 13.74 -5.61
CA ILE A 7 5.98 12.86 -5.11
C ILE A 7 6.27 12.54 -3.65
N LEU A 8 5.26 12.67 -2.79
CA LEU A 8 5.30 12.14 -1.43
C LEU A 8 4.43 10.88 -1.34
N ARG A 9 5.01 9.79 -0.87
CA ARG A 9 4.30 8.54 -0.58
C ARG A 9 4.09 8.43 0.92
N ILE A 10 2.85 8.20 1.36
CA ILE A 10 2.49 8.08 2.79
C ILE A 10 2.05 6.66 3.07
N ILE A 11 2.75 5.99 3.96
CA ILE A 11 2.50 4.59 4.36
C ILE A 11 2.54 4.46 5.89
N ASP A 12 1.83 3.46 6.43
CA ASP A 12 1.79 3.24 7.87
C ASP A 12 3.15 2.80 8.44
N THR A 13 3.81 1.87 7.76
CA THR A 13 5.12 1.34 8.20
C THR A 13 5.92 0.80 7.03
N LEU A 14 7.24 0.84 7.15
CA LEU A 14 8.19 0.19 6.26
C LEU A 14 8.64 -1.18 6.78
N ASP A 15 8.15 -1.60 7.95
CA ASP A 15 8.47 -2.92 8.47
C ASP A 15 7.90 -4.01 7.55
N LYS A 16 8.79 -4.87 7.08
CA LYS A 16 8.52 -5.93 6.10
C LYS A 16 7.55 -7.00 6.59
N ILE A 17 7.38 -7.14 7.91
CA ILE A 17 6.43 -8.07 8.54
C ILE A 17 4.99 -7.75 8.09
N TYR A 18 4.68 -6.47 7.84
CA TYR A 18 3.35 -6.03 7.42
C TYR A 18 3.01 -6.30 5.95
N GLY A 19 3.92 -6.89 5.17
CA GLY A 19 3.62 -7.50 3.87
C GLY A 19 3.98 -6.68 2.64
N GLY A 20 3.28 -6.94 1.55
CA GLY A 20 3.63 -6.49 0.20
C GLY A 20 3.94 -4.98 0.03
N PRO A 21 3.07 -4.06 0.47
CA PRO A 21 3.34 -2.62 0.32
C PRO A 21 4.63 -2.16 0.99
N SER A 22 4.89 -2.59 2.23
CA SER A 22 6.11 -2.25 2.98
C SER A 22 7.36 -2.81 2.30
N ASN A 23 7.26 -4.00 1.70
CA ASN A 23 8.37 -4.64 0.98
C ASN A 23 8.73 -3.95 -0.34
N THR A 24 7.74 -3.40 -1.05
CA THR A 24 7.92 -2.96 -2.44
C THR A 24 7.98 -1.45 -2.62
N ILE A 25 7.57 -0.66 -1.60
CA ILE A 25 7.50 0.79 -1.72
C ILE A 25 8.86 1.43 -2.01
N ILE A 26 9.92 0.97 -1.37
CA ILE A 26 11.28 1.50 -1.59
C ILE A 26 11.75 1.19 -3.01
N ASP A 27 11.58 -0.05 -3.47
CA ASP A 27 12.05 -0.47 -4.80
C ASP A 27 11.25 0.23 -5.91
N SER A 28 9.93 0.35 -5.77
CA SER A 28 9.12 1.11 -6.71
C SER A 28 9.45 2.62 -6.70
N SER A 29 9.84 3.17 -5.55
CA SER A 29 10.34 4.56 -5.47
C SER A 29 11.69 4.72 -6.17
N LYS A 30 12.58 3.73 -6.08
CA LYS A 30 13.85 3.73 -6.84
C LYS A 30 13.61 3.72 -8.35
N ILE A 31 12.60 2.96 -8.82
CA ILE A 31 12.23 2.93 -10.25
C ILE A 31 11.73 4.31 -10.70
N LEU A 32 10.83 4.94 -9.92
CA LEU A 32 10.35 6.29 -10.21
C LEU A 32 11.50 7.32 -10.21
N SER A 33 12.42 7.19 -9.26
CA SER A 33 13.62 8.05 -9.18
C SER A 33 14.48 7.94 -10.44
N LYS A 34 14.70 6.72 -10.96
CA LYS A 34 15.40 6.49 -12.24
C LYS A 34 14.70 7.12 -13.44
N LYS A 35 13.36 7.27 -13.39
CA LYS A 35 12.56 7.95 -14.39
C LYS A 35 12.53 9.49 -14.23
N GLY A 36 13.33 10.03 -13.33
CA GLY A 36 13.48 11.48 -13.16
C GLY A 36 12.60 12.12 -12.09
N PHE A 37 11.78 11.34 -11.37
CA PHE A 37 10.99 11.87 -10.26
C PHE A 37 11.81 11.99 -8.98
N ARG A 38 11.48 12.95 -8.13
CA ARG A 38 11.85 12.91 -6.72
C ARG A 38 10.72 12.28 -5.93
N VAL A 39 11.04 11.24 -5.14
CA VAL A 39 10.03 10.45 -4.43
C VAL A 39 10.43 10.32 -2.96
N ASP A 40 9.80 11.10 -2.11
CA ASP A 40 10.01 10.98 -0.67
C ASP A 40 8.92 10.07 -0.04
N ILE A 41 9.24 9.45 1.10
CA ILE A 41 8.34 8.55 1.84
C ILE A 41 8.13 9.11 3.23
N LEU A 42 6.87 9.20 3.68
CA LEU A 42 6.47 9.56 5.03
C LEU A 42 5.85 8.35 5.70
N THR A 43 6.37 7.97 6.87
CA THR A 43 5.89 6.83 7.64
C THR A 43 5.45 7.21 9.03
N HIS A 44 4.65 6.32 9.63
CA HIS A 44 4.30 6.35 11.05
C HIS A 44 5.25 5.50 11.91
N ASP A 45 6.36 5.04 11.36
CA ASP A 45 7.40 4.36 12.13
C ASP A 45 8.02 5.31 13.16
N HIS A 46 8.68 4.75 14.19
CA HIS A 46 9.33 5.54 15.22
C HIS A 46 10.29 6.58 14.62
N ASP A 47 10.31 7.76 15.23
CA ASP A 47 11.13 8.88 14.78
C ASP A 47 12.59 8.70 15.22
N TYR A 48 13.30 7.80 14.56
CA TYR A 48 14.75 7.63 14.70
C TYR A 48 15.56 8.58 13.79
N GLY A 49 14.91 9.65 13.30
CA GLY A 49 15.45 10.58 12.34
C GLY A 49 15.11 10.25 10.88
N ASP A 50 15.39 11.23 10.02
CA ASP A 50 15.14 11.11 8.60
C ASP A 50 16.24 10.31 7.93
N THR A 51 15.89 9.37 7.04
CA THR A 51 16.84 8.50 6.34
C THR A 51 16.93 8.88 4.86
N LYS A 52 18.14 9.06 4.35
CA LYS A 52 18.40 9.27 2.92
C LYS A 52 18.71 7.94 2.26
N VAL A 53 17.84 7.50 1.34
CA VAL A 53 18.06 6.28 0.55
C VAL A 53 18.99 6.58 -0.64
N ASN A 54 18.80 7.72 -1.30
CA ASN A 54 19.67 8.27 -2.34
C ASN A 54 19.37 9.78 -2.54
N ASN A 55 19.97 10.41 -3.56
CA ASN A 55 19.79 11.84 -3.80
C ASN A 55 18.35 12.28 -4.12
N ASN A 56 17.49 11.35 -4.57
CA ASN A 56 16.11 11.63 -4.96
C ASN A 56 15.08 10.96 -4.04
N ILE A 57 15.50 10.27 -2.95
CA ILE A 57 14.60 9.54 -2.05
C ILE A 57 15.02 9.79 -0.61
N LYS A 58 14.12 10.41 0.16
CA LYS A 58 14.20 10.53 1.62
C LYS A 58 13.04 9.82 2.28
N ILE A 59 13.28 9.26 3.46
CA ILE A 59 12.27 8.68 4.35
C ILE A 59 12.16 9.57 5.56
N PHE A 60 10.94 9.97 5.88
CA PHE A 60 10.59 10.77 7.05
C PHE A 60 9.80 9.90 8.02
N ASN A 61 10.40 9.54 9.15
CA ASN A 61 9.77 8.76 10.20
C ASN A 61 9.16 9.72 11.23
N LYS A 62 7.85 9.69 11.43
CA LYS A 62 7.12 10.66 12.29
C LYS A 62 6.18 9.99 13.28
N GLY A 63 6.47 8.72 13.66
CA GLY A 63 5.76 8.01 14.72
C GLY A 63 6.25 8.38 16.13
N PRO A 64 5.76 7.66 17.14
CA PRO A 64 4.72 6.63 17.03
C PRO A 64 3.30 7.19 16.86
N ASN A 65 2.35 6.29 16.59
CA ASN A 65 0.92 6.61 16.56
C ASN A 65 0.30 6.48 17.94
N PHE A 66 -0.71 7.30 18.22
CA PHE A 66 -1.41 7.29 19.53
C PHE A 66 -2.60 6.32 19.56
N THR A 67 -3.11 5.88 18.41
CA THR A 67 -4.31 5.02 18.32
C THR A 67 -4.21 4.02 17.18
N ASN A 68 -5.07 3.00 17.20
CA ASN A 68 -5.23 2.05 16.08
C ASN A 68 -5.70 2.72 14.78
N TYR A 69 -6.35 3.89 14.85
CA TYR A 69 -6.71 4.70 13.69
C TYR A 69 -5.52 5.52 13.15
N PHE A 70 -4.37 5.43 13.81
CA PHE A 70 -3.14 6.12 13.45
C PHE A 70 -3.26 7.64 13.52
N LEU A 71 -3.94 8.15 14.56
CA LEU A 71 -3.89 9.57 14.90
C LEU A 71 -2.45 9.97 15.22
N ASN A 72 -1.95 10.99 14.54
CA ASN A 72 -0.58 11.43 14.71
C ASN A 72 -0.44 12.92 14.42
N ILE A 73 -0.24 13.69 15.49
CA ILE A 73 -0.07 15.15 15.42
C ILE A 73 1.24 15.50 14.68
N LYS A 74 2.32 14.74 14.88
CA LYS A 74 3.61 15.02 14.23
C LYS A 74 3.49 14.93 12.70
N ILE A 75 2.78 13.93 12.18
CA ILE A 75 2.50 13.79 10.73
C ILE A 75 1.64 14.94 10.24
N THR A 76 0.62 15.34 11.00
CA THR A 76 -0.25 16.46 10.64
C THR A 76 0.54 17.75 10.49
N LEU A 77 1.32 18.10 11.51
CA LEU A 77 2.17 19.29 11.51
C LEU A 77 3.23 19.24 10.41
N TRP A 78 3.84 18.07 10.21
CA TRP A 78 4.83 17.88 9.16
C TRP A 78 4.21 18.07 7.76
N LEU A 79 3.02 17.51 7.50
CA LEU A 79 2.29 17.71 6.25
C LEU A 79 1.90 19.17 6.03
N LEU A 80 1.37 19.85 7.05
CA LEU A 80 1.04 21.27 6.98
C LEU A 80 2.24 22.10 6.55
N LYS A 81 3.41 21.85 7.14
CA LYS A 81 4.66 22.57 6.87
C LYS A 81 5.26 22.21 5.49
N ASN A 82 5.07 21.00 4.99
CA ASN A 82 5.83 20.50 3.85
C ASN A 82 4.99 20.20 2.59
N ARG A 83 3.64 20.16 2.66
CA ARG A 83 2.77 19.78 1.53
C ARG A 83 2.97 20.62 0.27
N HIS A 84 3.37 21.88 0.40
CA HIS A 84 3.64 22.80 -0.72
C HIS A 84 4.90 22.42 -1.53
N LYS A 85 5.78 21.58 -0.97
CA LYS A 85 7.02 21.12 -1.61
C LYS A 85 6.79 19.99 -2.61
N TYR A 86 5.58 19.38 -2.63
CA TYR A 86 5.24 18.21 -3.44
C TYR A 86 4.13 18.54 -4.44
N ASP A 87 4.26 17.99 -5.64
CA ASP A 87 3.27 18.14 -6.70
C ASP A 87 2.14 17.12 -6.53
N PHE A 88 2.45 15.86 -6.14
CA PHE A 88 1.50 14.78 -5.95
C PHE A 88 1.78 13.96 -4.69
N PHE A 89 0.71 13.30 -4.21
CA PHE A 89 0.76 12.44 -3.03
C PHE A 89 0.18 11.06 -3.35
N ILE A 90 0.80 10.00 -2.82
CA ILE A 90 0.28 8.63 -2.93
C ILE A 90 0.09 8.08 -1.51
N ILE A 91 -1.18 7.86 -1.15
CA ILE A 91 -1.56 7.31 0.16
C ILE A 91 -1.66 5.81 0.05
N HIS A 92 -0.90 5.07 0.84
CA HIS A 92 -0.91 3.61 0.85
C HIS A 92 -1.80 3.07 1.96
N GLY A 93 -2.88 2.38 1.58
CA GLY A 93 -3.89 1.84 2.48
C GLY A 93 -4.97 2.86 2.84
N ILE A 94 -6.07 2.36 3.37
CA ILE A 94 -7.29 3.08 3.75
C ILE A 94 -7.69 2.75 5.19
N TRP A 95 -8.82 3.28 5.67
CA TRP A 95 -9.36 3.06 7.03
C TRP A 95 -8.49 3.66 8.14
N LYS A 96 -7.64 4.62 7.83
CA LYS A 96 -6.69 5.26 8.75
C LYS A 96 -6.74 6.77 8.63
N PHE A 97 -6.25 7.46 9.64
CA PHE A 97 -6.28 8.93 9.73
C PHE A 97 -5.60 9.64 8.55
N LYS A 98 -4.62 9.00 7.91
CA LYS A 98 -3.92 9.55 6.75
C LYS A 98 -4.82 9.84 5.54
N THR A 99 -5.90 9.05 5.31
CA THR A 99 -6.85 9.32 4.22
C THR A 99 -7.71 10.54 4.55
N LEU A 100 -8.10 10.71 5.80
CA LEU A 100 -8.80 11.90 6.28
C LEU A 100 -7.91 13.15 6.16
N LEU A 101 -6.66 13.08 6.61
CA LEU A 101 -5.68 14.16 6.44
C LEU A 101 -5.48 14.54 4.97
N ALA A 102 -5.38 13.53 4.10
CA ALA A 102 -5.21 13.76 2.66
C ALA A 102 -6.38 14.57 2.09
N ARG A 103 -7.61 14.23 2.45
CA ARG A 103 -8.81 14.96 2.01
C ARG A 103 -8.76 16.44 2.40
N PHE A 104 -8.43 16.75 3.64
CA PHE A 104 -8.45 18.13 4.14
C PHE A 104 -7.21 18.93 3.73
N LEU A 105 -6.04 18.31 3.68
CA LEU A 105 -4.78 19.03 3.49
C LEU A 105 -4.29 19.05 2.04
N LEU A 106 -4.65 18.05 1.21
CA LEU A 106 -4.01 17.87 -0.09
C LEU A 106 -4.87 18.28 -1.28
N LYS A 107 -6.14 18.68 -1.06
CA LYS A 107 -7.05 19.29 -2.06
C LYS A 107 -7.07 18.55 -3.41
N GLY A 108 -7.35 17.25 -3.41
CA GLY A 108 -7.46 16.44 -4.63
C GLY A 108 -6.13 16.08 -5.32
N ARG A 109 -4.98 16.56 -4.84
CA ARG A 109 -3.65 16.20 -5.39
C ARG A 109 -3.13 14.85 -4.89
N TYR A 110 -4.00 13.96 -4.41
CA TYR A 110 -3.61 12.68 -3.87
C TYR A 110 -4.28 11.52 -4.59
N PHE A 111 -3.55 10.44 -4.66
CA PHE A 111 -3.98 9.13 -5.14
C PHE A 111 -4.03 8.18 -3.95
N VAL A 112 -4.95 7.24 -3.93
CA VAL A 112 -5.06 6.27 -2.83
C VAL A 112 -4.85 4.86 -3.37
N PHE A 113 -3.83 4.16 -2.86
CA PHE A 113 -3.58 2.77 -3.19
C PHE A 113 -4.24 1.88 -2.13
N THR A 114 -5.30 1.17 -2.50
CA THR A 114 -6.18 0.44 -1.55
C THR A 114 -5.58 -0.87 -1.06
N HIS A 115 -4.66 -1.49 -1.81
CA HIS A 115 -3.99 -2.75 -1.46
C HIS A 115 -4.94 -3.89 -1.08
N GLY A 116 -6.08 -3.98 -1.74
CA GLY A 116 -7.09 -5.02 -1.49
C GLY A 116 -7.87 -4.84 -0.18
N MET A 117 -7.77 -3.69 0.48
CA MET A 117 -8.50 -3.42 1.74
C MET A 117 -10.02 -3.21 1.54
N LEU A 118 -10.46 -3.11 0.29
CA LEU A 118 -11.89 -3.02 -0.10
C LEU A 118 -12.46 -4.37 -0.53
N ASP A 119 -11.74 -5.45 -0.33
CA ASP A 119 -12.17 -6.80 -0.67
C ASP A 119 -13.33 -7.27 0.24
N PRO A 120 -14.37 -7.90 -0.30
CA PRO A 120 -15.54 -8.42 0.44
C PRO A 120 -15.18 -9.34 1.59
N TYR A 121 -14.10 -10.09 1.47
CA TYR A 121 -13.62 -11.00 2.50
C TYR A 121 -13.50 -10.34 3.90
N PHE A 122 -13.20 -9.04 3.96
CA PHE A 122 -13.10 -8.31 5.21
C PHE A 122 -14.45 -7.87 5.77
N GLY A 123 -15.55 -8.31 5.16
CA GLY A 123 -16.92 -7.93 5.47
C GLY A 123 -17.81 -9.06 6.02
N THR A 124 -17.25 -10.14 6.57
CA THR A 124 -18.04 -11.34 6.93
C THR A 124 -18.75 -11.31 8.29
N GLU A 125 -18.46 -10.35 9.18
CA GLU A 125 -19.08 -10.26 10.51
C GLU A 125 -20.09 -9.10 10.60
N PHE A 126 -21.33 -9.38 10.96
CA PHE A 126 -22.46 -8.43 10.93
C PHE A 126 -22.20 -7.12 11.70
N PHE A 127 -21.79 -7.19 12.96
CA PHE A 127 -21.54 -5.97 13.77
C PHE A 127 -20.29 -5.20 13.33
N LYS A 128 -19.24 -5.89 12.88
CA LYS A 128 -18.06 -5.23 12.30
C LYS A 128 -18.41 -4.57 10.97
N ASN A 129 -19.31 -5.16 10.21
CA ASN A 129 -19.82 -4.60 8.95
C ASN A 129 -20.64 -3.35 9.17
N LEU A 130 -21.52 -3.32 10.17
CA LEU A 130 -22.32 -2.15 10.46
C LEU A 130 -21.44 -0.93 10.79
N LYS A 131 -20.48 -1.08 11.71
CA LYS A 131 -19.52 -0.01 12.04
C LYS A 131 -18.69 0.41 10.83
N LYS A 132 -18.27 -0.55 10.01
CA LYS A 132 -17.48 -0.30 8.81
C LYS A 132 -18.28 0.41 7.73
N ASN A 133 -19.55 0.05 7.56
CA ASN A 133 -20.45 0.71 6.61
C ASN A 133 -20.78 2.14 7.02
N ILE A 134 -21.01 2.40 8.31
CA ILE A 134 -21.20 3.76 8.85
C ILE A 134 -19.93 4.58 8.59
N PHE A 135 -18.76 4.07 8.93
CA PHE A 135 -17.49 4.74 8.67
C PHE A 135 -17.26 4.99 7.17
N TRP A 136 -17.63 4.01 6.33
CA TRP A 136 -17.59 4.15 4.88
C TRP A 136 -18.42 5.33 4.40
N LEU A 137 -19.69 5.37 4.74
CA LEU A 137 -20.61 6.40 4.28
C LEU A 137 -20.22 7.80 4.78
N LEU A 138 -19.84 7.90 6.05
CA LEU A 138 -19.58 9.20 6.69
C LEU A 138 -18.19 9.75 6.36
N ILE A 139 -17.17 8.89 6.24
CA ILE A 139 -15.77 9.30 6.22
C ILE A 139 -15.05 8.79 4.97
N GLU A 140 -14.86 7.46 4.85
CA GLU A 140 -13.91 6.91 3.90
C GLU A 140 -14.31 7.10 2.44
N LYS A 141 -15.59 6.91 2.12
CA LYS A 141 -16.11 7.21 0.79
C LYS A 141 -15.79 8.64 0.36
N LYS A 142 -16.01 9.62 1.25
CA LYS A 142 -15.70 11.02 0.98
C LYS A 142 -14.21 11.25 0.78
N ASN A 143 -13.35 10.54 1.54
CA ASN A 143 -11.90 10.61 1.37
C ASN A 143 -11.48 10.09 0.00
N LEU A 144 -12.08 8.98 -0.46
CA LEU A 144 -11.78 8.39 -1.76
C LEU A 144 -12.36 9.18 -2.94
N THR A 145 -13.58 9.71 -2.81
CA THR A 145 -14.21 10.55 -3.85
C THR A 145 -13.44 11.85 -4.08
N ASN A 146 -12.86 12.43 -3.03
CA ASN A 146 -12.04 13.65 -3.13
C ASN A 146 -10.61 13.38 -3.61
N SER A 147 -10.19 12.12 -3.78
CA SER A 147 -8.91 11.79 -4.38
C SER A 147 -8.93 12.05 -5.89
N ASN A 148 -7.76 12.20 -6.48
CA ASN A 148 -7.63 12.25 -7.94
C ASN A 148 -8.15 10.94 -8.57
N THR A 149 -7.69 9.80 -8.03
CA THR A 149 -8.21 8.46 -8.32
C THR A 149 -7.73 7.47 -7.26
N ILE A 150 -8.46 6.37 -7.10
CA ILE A 150 -7.96 5.22 -6.35
C ILE A 150 -7.20 4.27 -7.30
N LEU A 151 -6.12 3.70 -6.79
CA LEU A 151 -5.25 2.78 -7.50
C LEU A 151 -5.55 1.35 -7.03
N LEU A 152 -6.02 0.52 -7.93
CA LEU A 152 -6.41 -0.86 -7.69
C LEU A 152 -5.40 -1.81 -8.35
N THR A 153 -5.12 -2.95 -7.73
CA THR A 153 -4.09 -3.88 -8.22
C THR A 153 -4.57 -4.79 -9.34
N SER A 154 -5.89 -4.97 -9.46
CA SER A 154 -6.50 -5.86 -10.46
C SER A 154 -7.93 -5.46 -10.82
N ASN A 155 -8.40 -5.97 -11.95
CA ASN A 155 -9.80 -5.82 -12.35
C ASN A 155 -10.76 -6.53 -11.38
N ASN A 156 -10.32 -7.62 -10.75
CA ASN A 156 -11.12 -8.31 -9.72
C ASN A 156 -11.31 -7.41 -8.48
N GLU A 157 -10.28 -6.70 -8.03
CA GLU A 157 -10.41 -5.73 -6.94
C GLU A 157 -11.39 -4.61 -7.30
N LYS A 158 -11.39 -4.16 -8.56
CA LYS A 158 -12.35 -3.17 -9.06
C LYS A 158 -13.79 -3.69 -9.01
N LYS A 159 -14.05 -4.89 -9.50
CA LYS A 159 -15.37 -5.53 -9.44
C LYS A 159 -15.83 -5.75 -8.00
N SER A 160 -14.95 -6.25 -7.14
CA SER A 160 -15.23 -6.50 -5.74
C SER A 160 -15.62 -5.21 -4.98
N LEU A 161 -14.96 -4.10 -5.27
CA LEU A 161 -15.31 -2.80 -4.70
C LEU A 161 -16.75 -2.42 -5.03
N ASP A 162 -17.16 -2.55 -6.29
CA ASP A 162 -18.48 -2.15 -6.74
C ASP A 162 -19.60 -3.06 -6.20
N GLN A 163 -19.26 -4.31 -5.89
CA GLN A 163 -20.20 -5.28 -5.29
C GLN A 163 -20.33 -5.13 -3.76
N THR A 164 -19.26 -4.72 -3.08
CA THR A 164 -19.19 -4.73 -1.61
C THR A 164 -19.70 -3.44 -0.98
N TYR A 165 -19.44 -2.32 -1.62
CA TYR A 165 -19.72 -1.02 -1.03
C TYR A 165 -20.79 -0.25 -1.79
N VAL A 166 -21.75 0.27 -1.02
CA VAL A 166 -22.85 1.05 -1.59
C VAL A 166 -22.35 2.37 -2.17
N ASN A 167 -22.82 2.68 -3.37
CA ASN A 167 -22.64 3.98 -4.01
C ASN A 167 -21.15 4.37 -4.23
N THR A 168 -20.46 3.59 -5.03
CA THR A 168 -19.06 3.84 -5.43
C THR A 168 -18.93 4.66 -6.73
N SER A 169 -20.04 5.10 -7.31
CA SER A 169 -20.10 5.79 -8.63
C SER A 169 -19.23 7.05 -8.70
N GLY A 170 -19.17 7.83 -7.62
CA GLY A 170 -18.37 9.05 -7.57
C GLY A 170 -16.86 8.82 -7.39
N ILE A 171 -16.39 7.56 -7.22
CA ILE A 171 -14.99 7.25 -7.00
C ILE A 171 -14.31 6.93 -8.33
N LYS A 172 -13.36 7.74 -8.74
CA LYS A 172 -12.51 7.46 -9.91
C LYS A 172 -11.59 6.27 -9.61
N LYS A 173 -11.52 5.30 -10.53
CA LYS A 173 -10.82 4.01 -10.34
C LYS A 173 -9.84 3.77 -11.47
N THR A 174 -8.59 3.49 -11.14
CA THR A 174 -7.53 3.13 -12.09
C THR A 174 -6.88 1.82 -11.67
N VAL A 175 -6.82 0.85 -12.57
CA VAL A 175 -6.13 -0.42 -12.32
C VAL A 175 -4.65 -0.25 -12.68
N ILE A 176 -3.76 -0.49 -11.71
CA ILE A 176 -2.31 -0.44 -11.88
C ILE A 176 -1.72 -1.72 -11.30
N SER A 177 -1.07 -2.52 -12.13
CA SER A 177 -0.38 -3.72 -11.70
C SER A 177 0.72 -3.39 -10.69
N TYR A 178 0.78 -4.18 -9.62
CA TYR A 178 1.83 -4.03 -8.62
C TYR A 178 3.11 -4.67 -9.15
N GLY A 179 4.12 -3.85 -9.43
CA GLY A 179 5.41 -4.34 -9.92
C GLY A 179 6.24 -4.96 -8.79
N ILE A 180 6.89 -6.08 -9.10
CA ILE A 180 7.95 -6.66 -8.26
C ILE A 180 9.30 -6.54 -8.97
N LYS A 181 10.36 -6.47 -8.19
CA LYS A 181 11.71 -6.50 -8.75
C LYS A 181 11.95 -7.86 -9.38
N ARG A 182 12.34 -7.86 -10.67
CA ARG A 182 12.81 -9.10 -11.33
C ARG A 182 14.10 -9.56 -10.65
N THR A 183 14.07 -10.75 -10.09
CA THR A 183 15.26 -11.40 -9.56
C THR A 183 15.80 -12.32 -10.63
N GLU A 184 17.03 -12.10 -11.07
CA GLU A 184 17.71 -13.01 -11.98
C GLU A 184 18.21 -14.20 -11.17
N PHE A 185 17.55 -15.33 -11.29
CA PHE A 185 18.02 -16.59 -10.76
C PHE A 185 18.52 -17.48 -11.91
N SER A 186 19.72 -18.01 -11.76
CA SER A 186 20.14 -19.13 -12.59
C SER A 186 19.26 -20.35 -12.22
N LYS A 187 18.46 -20.81 -13.16
CA LYS A 187 17.57 -21.98 -12.97
C LYS A 187 18.34 -23.20 -12.42
N LYS A 188 19.56 -23.42 -12.90
CA LYS A 188 20.42 -24.53 -12.52
C LYS A 188 20.89 -24.45 -11.06
N ILE A 189 21.29 -23.26 -10.61
CA ILE A 189 21.72 -23.01 -9.22
C ILE A 189 20.53 -23.12 -8.27
N SER A 190 19.37 -22.55 -8.64
CA SER A 190 18.17 -22.60 -7.82
C SER A 190 17.68 -24.02 -7.56
N LEU A 191 17.66 -24.87 -8.59
CA LEU A 191 17.28 -26.28 -8.46
C LEU A 191 18.25 -27.06 -7.58
N LYS A 192 19.57 -26.84 -7.74
CA LYS A 192 20.57 -27.50 -6.90
C LYS A 192 20.41 -27.16 -5.42
N ILE A 193 20.19 -25.87 -5.11
CA ILE A 193 19.96 -25.42 -3.72
C ILE A 193 18.65 -26.00 -3.18
N PHE A 194 17.60 -26.00 -3.99
CA PHE A 194 16.29 -26.52 -3.59
C PHE A 194 16.38 -28.01 -3.24
N TYR A 195 16.92 -28.85 -4.12
CA TYR A 195 17.02 -30.30 -3.86
C TYR A 195 18.06 -30.65 -2.79
N LYS A 196 19.05 -29.78 -2.53
CA LYS A 196 19.93 -29.95 -1.38
C LYS A 196 19.16 -29.75 -0.05
N LYS A 197 18.18 -28.86 -0.04
CA LYS A 197 17.34 -28.58 1.15
C LYS A 197 16.18 -29.54 1.32
N PHE A 198 15.66 -30.06 0.22
CA PHE A 198 14.50 -30.96 0.16
C PHE A 198 14.80 -32.17 -0.72
N PRO A 199 15.70 -33.08 -0.28
CA PRO A 199 16.13 -34.22 -1.09
C PRO A 199 14.99 -35.20 -1.40
N GLU A 200 14.00 -35.29 -0.53
CA GLU A 200 12.81 -36.13 -0.68
C GLU A 200 11.90 -35.72 -1.85
N LEU A 201 12.03 -34.50 -2.35
CA LEU A 201 11.27 -34.01 -3.51
C LEU A 201 12.00 -34.21 -4.85
N HIS A 202 13.23 -34.77 -4.83
CA HIS A 202 13.98 -35.02 -6.05
C HIS A 202 13.24 -36.04 -6.93
N LYS A 203 13.03 -35.66 -8.21
CA LYS A 203 12.27 -36.46 -9.20
C LYS A 203 10.79 -36.70 -8.85
N LYS A 204 10.23 -36.07 -7.82
CA LYS A 204 8.81 -36.17 -7.51
C LYS A 204 8.02 -35.01 -8.11
N LYS A 205 6.76 -35.27 -8.47
CA LYS A 205 5.78 -34.23 -8.76
C LYS A 205 5.23 -33.72 -7.43
N PHE A 206 5.17 -32.41 -7.26
CA PHE A 206 4.60 -31.79 -6.06
C PHE A 206 3.82 -30.53 -6.44
N VAL A 207 2.88 -30.17 -5.57
CA VAL A 207 2.16 -28.89 -5.64
C VAL A 207 2.72 -27.97 -4.58
N LEU A 208 3.09 -26.75 -4.97
CA LEU A 208 3.64 -25.75 -4.06
C LEU A 208 2.57 -24.71 -3.70
N PHE A 209 2.22 -24.61 -2.42
CA PHE A 209 1.50 -23.47 -1.90
C PHE A 209 2.49 -22.41 -1.40
N LEU A 210 2.44 -21.22 -2.00
CA LEU A 210 3.29 -20.10 -1.61
C LEU A 210 2.42 -18.94 -1.09
N GLY A 211 2.38 -18.75 0.22
CA GLY A 211 1.58 -17.70 0.83
C GLY A 211 1.62 -17.74 2.35
N ARG A 212 0.99 -16.74 2.98
CA ARG A 212 0.72 -16.80 4.42
C ARG A 212 -0.40 -17.79 4.66
N PHE A 213 -0.30 -18.58 5.73
CA PHE A 213 -1.43 -19.38 6.21
C PHE A 213 -2.53 -18.43 6.70
N HIS A 214 -3.55 -18.24 5.88
CA HIS A 214 -4.65 -17.36 6.14
C HIS A 214 -5.85 -17.80 5.29
N LYS A 215 -7.05 -17.84 5.86
CA LYS A 215 -8.29 -18.29 5.23
C LYS A 215 -8.53 -17.66 3.84
N LYS A 216 -8.24 -16.35 3.70
CA LYS A 216 -8.31 -15.65 2.40
C LYS A 216 -7.41 -16.25 1.31
N LYS A 217 -6.41 -17.04 1.65
CA LYS A 217 -5.47 -17.65 0.70
C LYS A 217 -5.92 -19.03 0.21
N GLY A 218 -7.02 -19.54 0.77
CA GLY A 218 -7.62 -20.79 0.32
C GLY A 218 -6.71 -22.00 0.49
N CYS A 219 -5.88 -22.03 1.53
CA CYS A 219 -4.96 -23.12 1.79
C CYS A 219 -5.73 -24.44 1.99
N GLU A 220 -6.92 -24.33 2.58
CA GLU A 220 -7.85 -25.43 2.80
C GLU A 220 -8.48 -26.01 1.51
N VAL A 221 -8.40 -25.28 0.40
CA VAL A 221 -8.90 -25.76 -0.92
C VAL A 221 -7.87 -26.65 -1.60
N LEU A 222 -6.61 -26.60 -1.14
CA LEU A 222 -5.52 -27.40 -1.71
C LEU A 222 -5.41 -28.78 -1.06
N LEU A 223 -5.94 -28.93 0.17
CA LEU A 223 -5.92 -30.16 0.97
C LEU A 223 -7.14 -31.03 0.63
#